data_b00291ef075e1ce6351b335d9d6d7e60
#
_entry.id   b00291ef075e1ce6351b335d9d6d7e60
#
_cell.length_a   1.000
_cell.length_b   1.000
_cell.length_c   1.000
_cell.angle_alpha   90.00
_cell.angle_beta   90.00
_cell.angle_gamma   90.00
#
_symmetry.space_group_name_H-M   'P 1'
#
loop_
_entity.id
_entity.type
_entity.pdbx_description
1 polymer ?
#
loop_
_entity_poly.entity_id
_entity_poly.type
_entity_poly.pdbx_seq_one_letter_code
_entity_poly.pdbx_strand_id
1 'polypeptide(L)'
;RDVLGSRGLGDVYKRQGVGYDTNKNYERGKTTSQYQYSGLQINPWFLFRLKESNFFLGPQIDLNYDKMKDAAEGITRDPSYIEAGGNTEGYSNFSSGLGFLLTYDTRDIPANPYKGMYLDFRGIMYQKWLGGDNNFYRLELDYRQYLTVGKRKVLAWSTQSKNVLGNQIPLNKYVLTGTPFDLRGYYMGQYRDKSSHLVMAEYRQMFNTDKSNWIKRVVSHLGYVVWGGVGFMGPDPVNIEGVLPNAGVGLRIEVQPRMNVRLDFGRNFVNKQNLFYINMTEAF
;
A
#
# COMPACT_ATOMS: atom_id res chain seq x y z
N ARG A 1 -8.40 -5.20 4.83
CA ARG A 1 -7.90 -6.51 5.29
C ARG A 1 -6.46 -6.57 4.88
N ASP A 2 -5.59 -6.01 5.71
CA ASP A 2 -4.19 -6.34 5.61
C ASP A 2 -4.08 -7.82 5.90
N VAL A 3 -3.70 -8.59 4.90
CA VAL A 3 -3.36 -9.98 5.08
C VAL A 3 -2.26 -9.97 6.12
N LEU A 4 -2.49 -10.61 7.26
CA LEU A 4 -1.46 -11.05 8.18
C LEU A 4 -0.55 -12.00 7.41
N GLY A 5 0.30 -11.43 6.55
CA GLY A 5 1.44 -12.14 6.02
C GLY A 5 2.36 -12.34 7.20
N SER A 6 2.43 -13.55 7.71
CA SER A 6 3.56 -13.97 8.53
C SER A 6 4.81 -13.75 7.67
N ARG A 7 5.44 -12.57 7.80
CA ARG A 7 6.75 -12.34 7.23
C ARG A 7 7.68 -13.28 7.98
N GLY A 8 8.15 -14.31 7.28
CA GLY A 8 9.03 -15.30 7.86
C GLY A 8 10.25 -14.62 8.49
N LEU A 9 10.73 -15.17 9.58
CA LEU A 9 12.01 -14.81 10.17
C LEU A 9 13.10 -14.97 9.10
N GLY A 10 13.70 -13.86 8.65
CA GLY A 10 14.86 -13.89 7.77
C GLY A 10 14.65 -13.46 6.32
N ASP A 11 13.63 -12.67 5.99
CA ASP A 11 13.50 -12.10 4.66
C ASP A 11 14.69 -11.16 4.33
N VAL A 12 15.31 -11.38 3.16
CA VAL A 12 16.37 -10.51 2.63
C VAL A 12 15.71 -9.44 1.77
N TYR A 13 15.75 -8.19 2.21
CA TYR A 13 15.25 -7.06 1.45
C TYR A 13 16.38 -6.42 0.63
N LYS A 14 16.15 -6.29 -0.67
CA LYS A 14 16.96 -5.46 -1.54
C LYS A 14 16.36 -4.07 -1.56
N ARG A 15 17.07 -3.08 -1.04
CA ARG A 15 16.56 -1.75 -0.83
C ARG A 15 17.40 -0.69 -1.51
N GLN A 16 16.74 0.38 -1.92
CA GLN A 16 17.33 1.68 -2.23
C GLN A 16 17.09 2.64 -1.07
N GLY A 17 17.85 3.74 -1.03
CA GLY A 17 17.75 4.78 -0.03
C GLY A 17 16.35 5.38 0.14
N VAL A 18 16.25 6.42 0.94
CA VAL A 18 15.05 7.21 1.16
C VAL A 18 15.04 8.42 0.22
N GLY A 19 13.84 8.87 -0.17
CA GLY A 19 13.64 10.00 -1.06
C GLY A 19 13.58 9.65 -2.54
N TYR A 20 13.10 10.60 -3.34
CA TYR A 20 12.87 10.42 -4.77
C TYR A 20 14.15 10.31 -5.59
N ASP A 21 15.11 11.21 -5.37
CA ASP A 21 16.32 11.28 -6.18
C ASP A 21 17.22 10.06 -6.01
N THR A 22 17.30 9.51 -4.81
CA THR A 22 18.05 8.29 -4.52
C THR A 22 17.53 7.08 -5.31
N ASN A 23 16.25 7.08 -5.64
CA ASN A 23 15.56 5.96 -6.30
C ASN A 23 15.32 6.16 -7.79
N LYS A 24 15.60 7.35 -8.32
CA LYS A 24 15.37 7.71 -9.73
C LYS A 24 16.15 6.85 -10.71
N ASN A 25 17.38 6.47 -10.36
CA ASN A 25 18.29 5.69 -11.19
C ASN A 25 18.36 4.21 -10.78
N TYR A 26 17.23 3.63 -10.42
CA TYR A 26 17.15 2.24 -9.98
C TYR A 26 17.60 1.24 -11.04
N GLU A 27 18.65 0.48 -10.72
CA GLU A 27 19.03 -0.75 -11.43
C GLU A 27 19.00 -1.93 -10.46
N ARG A 28 18.06 -2.87 -10.68
CA ARG A 28 17.93 -4.06 -9.85
C ARG A 28 19.26 -4.84 -9.82
N GLY A 29 19.78 -5.06 -8.62
CA GLY A 29 21.02 -5.81 -8.40
C GLY A 29 22.32 -4.99 -8.46
N LYS A 30 22.27 -3.71 -8.86
CA LYS A 30 23.46 -2.84 -8.92
C LYS A 30 23.42 -1.72 -7.87
N THR A 31 22.25 -1.10 -7.66
CA THR A 31 22.10 0.07 -6.77
C THR A 31 21.27 -0.25 -5.51
N THR A 32 21.12 -1.53 -5.18
CA THR A 32 20.29 -1.98 -4.06
C THR A 32 21.13 -2.35 -2.85
N SER A 33 20.77 -1.80 -1.70
CA SER A 33 21.28 -2.29 -0.40
C SER A 33 20.61 -3.62 -0.04
N GLN A 34 21.34 -4.54 0.54
CA GLN A 34 20.83 -5.81 1.05
C GLN A 34 20.93 -5.81 2.56
N TYR A 35 19.88 -6.18 3.24
CA TYR A 35 19.87 -6.38 4.69
C TYR A 35 18.87 -7.47 5.08
N GLN A 36 19.19 -8.16 6.15
CA GLN A 36 18.28 -9.13 6.75
C GLN A 36 17.35 -8.38 7.71
N TYR A 37 16.05 -8.55 7.53
CA TYR A 37 15.03 -7.97 8.39
C TYR A 37 14.30 -9.05 9.14
N SER A 38 14.11 -8.85 10.44
CA SER A 38 13.21 -9.63 11.28
C SER A 38 12.37 -8.69 12.13
N GLY A 39 11.10 -8.99 12.30
CA GLY A 39 10.21 -8.14 13.08
C GLY A 39 9.01 -8.90 13.62
N LEU A 40 8.48 -8.40 14.73
CA LEU A 40 7.21 -8.81 15.30
C LEU A 40 6.29 -7.59 15.36
N GLN A 41 5.10 -7.73 14.78
CA GLN A 41 4.08 -6.70 14.83
C GLN A 41 2.81 -7.24 15.49
N ILE A 42 2.29 -6.49 16.47
CA ILE A 42 0.99 -6.71 17.10
C ILE A 42 0.19 -5.44 16.91
N ASN A 43 -0.85 -5.51 16.08
CA ASN A 43 -1.63 -4.33 15.69
C ASN A 43 -3.15 -4.61 15.76
N PRO A 44 -3.72 -4.81 16.97
CA PRO A 44 -5.16 -4.95 17.15
C PRO A 44 -5.88 -3.62 17.01
N TRP A 45 -7.05 -3.65 16.39
CA TRP A 45 -8.00 -2.54 16.38
C TRP A 45 -9.42 -3.05 16.67
N PHE A 46 -10.23 -2.20 17.26
CA PHE A 46 -11.62 -2.49 17.59
C PHE A 46 -12.50 -1.41 16.97
N LEU A 47 -13.42 -1.79 16.09
CA LEU A 47 -14.33 -0.87 15.42
C LEU A 47 -15.74 -1.07 15.95
N PHE A 48 -16.32 0.00 16.45
CA PHE A 48 -17.67 0.07 16.95
C PHE A 48 -18.54 0.88 16.00
N ARG A 49 -19.65 0.30 15.59
CA ARG A 49 -20.62 0.99 14.72
C ARG A 49 -21.29 2.12 15.50
N LEU A 50 -21.33 3.31 14.91
CA LEU A 50 -21.99 4.45 15.51
C LEU A 50 -23.49 4.41 15.21
N LYS A 51 -24.28 3.96 16.17
CA LYS A 51 -25.73 3.75 16.03
C LYS A 51 -26.05 2.86 14.80
N GLU A 52 -27.05 3.23 14.03
CA GLU A 52 -27.42 2.54 12.77
C GLU A 52 -26.78 3.16 11.51
N SER A 53 -25.73 3.98 11.69
CA SER A 53 -25.04 4.62 10.58
C SER A 53 -24.01 3.69 9.91
N ASN A 54 -23.42 4.13 8.81
CA ASN A 54 -22.30 3.45 8.16
C ASN A 54 -20.93 3.91 8.68
N PHE A 55 -20.91 4.65 9.78
CA PHE A 55 -19.69 5.07 10.46
C PHE A 55 -19.27 4.06 11.52
N PHE A 56 -17.98 3.78 11.56
CA PHE A 56 -17.33 2.96 12.57
C PHE A 56 -16.17 3.77 13.16
N LEU A 57 -16.03 3.72 14.48
CA LEU A 57 -14.96 4.38 15.21
C LEU A 57 -14.38 3.43 16.23
N GLY A 58 -13.07 3.50 16.46
CA GLY A 58 -12.48 2.73 17.54
C GLY A 58 -10.99 2.91 17.75
N PRO A 59 -10.47 2.38 18.85
CA PRO A 59 -9.06 2.46 19.19
C PRO A 59 -8.22 1.45 18.40
N GLN A 60 -6.94 1.78 18.29
CA GLN A 60 -5.90 0.92 17.71
C GLN A 60 -4.66 0.94 18.61
N ILE A 61 -4.04 -0.22 18.77
CA ILE A 61 -2.72 -0.36 19.38
C ILE A 61 -1.78 -0.86 18.28
N ASP A 62 -0.58 -0.31 18.18
CA ASP A 62 0.44 -0.76 17.24
C ASP A 62 1.78 -0.94 17.96
N LEU A 63 2.14 -2.19 18.22
CA LEU A 63 3.41 -2.57 18.82
C LEU A 63 4.27 -3.24 17.77
N ASN A 64 5.46 -2.71 17.52
CA ASN A 64 6.40 -3.25 16.54
C ASN A 64 7.79 -3.35 17.13
N TYR A 65 8.36 -4.53 17.08
CA TYR A 65 9.78 -4.74 17.28
C TYR A 65 10.41 -5.13 15.96
N ASP A 66 11.41 -4.37 15.55
CA ASP A 66 12.08 -4.49 14.26
C ASP A 66 13.59 -4.63 14.47
N LYS A 67 14.21 -5.56 13.76
CA LYS A 67 15.64 -5.79 13.79
C LYS A 67 16.17 -5.94 12.37
N MET A 68 17.20 -5.16 12.04
CA MET A 68 17.98 -5.31 10.81
C MET A 68 19.38 -5.78 11.18
N LYS A 69 19.90 -6.73 10.40
CA LYS A 69 21.26 -7.26 10.53
C LYS A 69 21.93 -7.26 9.17
N ASP A 70 23.24 -7.38 9.19
CA ASP A 70 24.06 -7.52 8.00
C ASP A 70 23.75 -6.39 7.00
N ALA A 71 23.68 -5.16 7.52
CA ALA A 71 23.45 -3.97 6.71
C ALA A 71 24.56 -3.85 5.66
N ALA A 72 24.17 -3.89 4.38
CA ALA A 72 25.10 -3.68 3.29
C ALA A 72 25.65 -2.25 3.32
N GLU A 73 26.83 -2.06 2.74
CA GLU A 73 27.53 -0.75 2.69
C GLU A 73 26.63 0.40 2.22
N GLY A 74 25.72 0.12 1.28
CA GLY A 74 24.76 1.11 0.78
C GLY A 74 23.75 1.59 1.81
N ILE A 75 23.29 0.73 2.72
CA ILE A 75 22.31 1.14 3.75
C ILE A 75 22.97 1.91 4.90
N THR A 76 24.22 1.61 5.24
CA THR A 76 24.96 2.35 6.28
C THR A 76 25.28 3.77 5.86
N ARG A 77 25.28 4.06 4.56
CA ARG A 77 25.46 5.40 4.00
C ARG A 77 24.15 6.18 3.82
N ASP A 78 23.01 5.52 3.99
CA ASP A 78 21.70 6.19 3.90
C ASP A 78 21.51 7.12 5.10
N PRO A 79 21.36 8.44 4.89
CA PRO A 79 21.18 9.40 5.98
C PRO A 79 20.03 9.05 6.91
N SER A 80 18.92 8.54 6.37
CA SER A 80 17.74 8.17 7.17
C SER A 80 17.99 6.93 8.03
N TYR A 81 18.82 6.00 7.59
CA TYR A 81 19.24 4.87 8.41
C TYR A 81 20.11 5.33 9.59
N ILE A 82 21.03 6.27 9.34
CA ILE A 82 21.90 6.86 10.37
C ILE A 82 21.08 7.70 11.34
N GLU A 83 20.17 8.55 10.83
CA GLU A 83 19.26 9.37 11.63
C GLU A 83 18.37 8.50 12.56
N ALA A 84 17.96 7.33 12.09
CA ALA A 84 17.21 6.35 12.88
C ALA A 84 18.07 5.60 13.92
N GLY A 85 19.37 5.87 14.01
CA GLY A 85 20.30 5.23 14.95
C GLY A 85 20.97 3.96 14.42
N GLY A 86 20.88 3.69 13.11
CA GLY A 86 21.51 2.54 12.47
C GLY A 86 23.03 2.64 12.41
N ASN A 87 23.71 1.49 12.54
CA ASN A 87 25.15 1.34 12.42
C ASN A 87 25.54 0.10 11.59
N THR A 88 26.81 -0.19 11.44
CA THR A 88 27.33 -1.33 10.67
C THR A 88 26.98 -2.71 11.28
N GLU A 89 26.70 -2.77 12.58
CA GLU A 89 26.38 -4.01 13.29
C GLU A 89 24.89 -4.39 13.21
N GLY A 90 24.08 -3.46 12.69
CA GLY A 90 22.66 -3.59 12.58
C GLY A 90 21.89 -2.55 13.39
N TYR A 91 20.58 -2.70 13.42
CA TYR A 91 19.67 -1.76 14.03
C TYR A 91 18.49 -2.51 14.61
N SER A 92 18.08 -2.15 15.81
CA SER A 92 16.82 -2.61 16.40
C SER A 92 16.02 -1.44 16.92
N ASN A 93 14.71 -1.53 16.82
CA ASN A 93 13.80 -0.48 17.27
C ASN A 93 12.51 -1.10 17.79
N PHE A 94 12.01 -0.58 18.89
CA PHE A 94 10.68 -0.86 19.40
C PHE A 94 9.78 0.37 19.26
N SER A 95 8.70 0.24 18.52
CA SER A 95 7.70 1.29 18.35
C SER A 95 6.42 0.88 19.09
N SER A 96 6.00 1.69 20.05
CA SER A 96 4.75 1.51 20.79
C SER A 96 3.81 2.69 20.48
N GLY A 97 2.68 2.38 19.87
CA GLY A 97 1.73 3.37 19.39
C GLY A 97 0.31 3.12 19.86
N LEU A 98 -0.39 4.22 20.15
CA LEU A 98 -1.81 4.26 20.43
C LEU A 98 -2.50 5.14 19.39
N GLY A 99 -3.61 4.67 18.86
CA GLY A 99 -4.31 5.38 17.80
C GLY A 99 -5.79 5.14 17.76
N PHE A 100 -6.40 5.73 16.76
CA PHE A 100 -7.81 5.54 16.48
C PHE A 100 -8.06 5.42 14.97
N LEU A 101 -9.19 4.77 14.65
CA LEU A 101 -9.72 4.64 13.29
C LEU A 101 -11.11 5.24 13.21
N LEU A 102 -11.36 5.92 12.10
CA LEU A 102 -12.70 6.34 11.69
C LEU A 102 -12.95 5.80 10.28
N THR A 103 -13.93 4.93 10.14
CA THR A 103 -14.27 4.30 8.85
C THR A 103 -15.70 4.62 8.48
N TYR A 104 -15.94 4.96 7.22
CA TYR A 104 -17.28 5.04 6.61
C TYR A 104 -17.33 4.12 5.40
N ASP A 105 -18.24 3.15 5.41
CA ASP A 105 -18.32 2.12 4.36
C ASP A 105 -19.75 1.91 3.90
N THR A 106 -20.01 2.25 2.64
CA THR A 106 -21.29 2.04 1.94
C THR A 106 -21.14 1.14 0.72
N ARG A 107 -20.00 0.47 0.57
CA ARG A 107 -19.78 -0.46 -0.54
C ARG A 107 -20.78 -1.61 -0.49
N ASP A 108 -21.29 -1.97 -1.65
CA ASP A 108 -22.20 -3.12 -1.79
C ASP A 108 -21.52 -4.46 -1.47
N ILE A 109 -20.30 -4.68 -1.98
CA ILE A 109 -19.46 -5.87 -1.67
C ILE A 109 -17.99 -5.41 -1.58
N PRO A 110 -17.34 -5.48 -0.41
CA PRO A 110 -15.97 -4.98 -0.23
C PRO A 110 -14.92 -5.60 -1.14
N ALA A 111 -15.08 -6.87 -1.53
CA ALA A 111 -14.10 -7.59 -2.37
C ALA A 111 -14.09 -7.12 -3.85
N ASN A 112 -15.26 -6.68 -4.35
CA ASN A 112 -15.42 -6.19 -5.72
C ASN A 112 -16.61 -5.23 -5.77
N PRO A 113 -16.45 -3.99 -5.31
CA PRO A 113 -17.53 -3.02 -5.24
C PRO A 113 -17.97 -2.55 -6.62
N TYR A 114 -19.28 -2.44 -6.84
CA TYR A 114 -19.84 -1.83 -8.04
C TYR A 114 -20.40 -0.44 -7.73
N LYS A 115 -20.77 -0.18 -6.49
CA LYS A 115 -21.30 1.10 -6.04
C LYS A 115 -20.96 1.35 -4.57
N GLY A 116 -21.07 2.61 -4.16
CA GLY A 116 -20.80 3.05 -2.81
C GLY A 116 -19.43 3.70 -2.67
N MET A 117 -19.06 4.01 -1.45
CA MET A 117 -17.81 4.64 -1.11
C MET A 117 -17.22 4.02 0.16
N TYR A 118 -15.94 4.16 0.29
CA TYR A 118 -15.15 3.80 1.46
C TYR A 118 -14.26 4.98 1.84
N LEU A 119 -14.28 5.35 3.10
CA LEU A 119 -13.38 6.33 3.70
C LEU A 119 -12.82 5.72 4.98
N ASP A 120 -11.51 5.69 5.10
CA ASP A 120 -10.80 5.23 6.30
C ASP A 120 -9.77 6.28 6.70
N PHE A 121 -9.84 6.74 7.93
CA PHE A 121 -8.85 7.62 8.52
C PHE A 121 -8.24 6.95 9.73
N ARG A 122 -6.92 6.93 9.79
CA ARG A 122 -6.13 6.39 10.92
C ARG A 122 -5.16 7.42 11.42
N GLY A 123 -5.15 7.61 12.74
CA GLY A 123 -4.16 8.40 13.41
C GLY A 123 -3.51 7.60 14.53
N ILE A 124 -2.19 7.46 14.51
CA ILE A 124 -1.43 6.73 15.54
C ILE A 124 -0.32 7.65 16.04
N MET A 125 -0.23 7.80 17.35
CA MET A 125 0.89 8.44 18.03
C MET A 125 1.80 7.37 18.65
N TYR A 126 3.08 7.44 18.34
CA TYR A 126 4.12 6.60 18.93
C TYR A 126 4.91 7.46 19.90
N GLN A 127 5.08 6.98 21.14
CA GLN A 127 5.65 7.79 22.20
C GLN A 127 6.56 6.96 23.12
N LYS A 128 7.65 7.57 23.59
CA LYS A 128 8.56 6.95 24.55
C LYS A 128 7.89 6.58 25.87
N TRP A 129 6.92 7.40 26.32
CA TRP A 129 6.18 7.11 27.55
C TRP A 129 5.23 5.88 27.42
N LEU A 130 4.94 5.42 26.19
CA LEU A 130 4.26 4.15 25.92
C LEU A 130 5.24 2.97 25.86
N GLY A 131 6.52 3.18 26.19
CA GLY A 131 7.57 2.17 26.15
C GLY A 131 8.30 2.05 24.81
N GLY A 132 8.04 2.91 23.83
CA GLY A 132 8.73 2.93 22.54
C GLY A 132 10.07 3.67 22.59
N ASP A 133 10.90 3.47 21.55
CA ASP A 133 12.22 4.12 21.45
C ASP A 133 12.15 5.54 20.89
N ASN A 134 11.07 5.90 20.17
CA ASN A 134 10.98 7.14 19.41
C ASN A 134 9.61 7.81 19.55
N ASN A 135 9.59 9.15 19.32
CA ASN A 135 8.37 9.94 19.27
C ASN A 135 8.06 10.35 17.83
N PHE A 136 6.94 9.89 17.30
CA PHE A 136 6.45 10.26 15.97
C PHE A 136 4.94 9.99 15.83
N TYR A 137 4.36 10.46 14.74
CA TYR A 137 2.94 10.29 14.44
C TYR A 137 2.79 9.64 13.07
N ARG A 138 1.75 8.83 12.88
CA ARG A 138 1.35 8.29 11.60
C ARG A 138 -0.09 8.68 11.31
N LEU A 139 -0.31 9.29 10.15
CA LEU A 139 -1.63 9.69 9.67
C LEU A 139 -1.86 9.03 8.31
N GLU A 140 -2.99 8.35 8.17
CA GLU A 140 -3.39 7.71 6.92
C GLU A 140 -4.83 8.07 6.58
N LEU A 141 -5.06 8.36 5.31
CA LEU A 141 -6.38 8.55 4.72
C LEU A 141 -6.49 7.66 3.48
N ASP A 142 -7.56 6.90 3.38
CA ASP A 142 -7.91 6.09 2.22
C ASP A 142 -9.36 6.39 1.82
N TYR A 143 -9.52 7.02 0.66
CA TYR A 143 -10.83 7.29 0.07
C TYR A 143 -10.99 6.52 -1.22
N ARG A 144 -12.13 5.85 -1.38
CA ARG A 144 -12.47 5.07 -2.57
C ARG A 144 -13.92 5.30 -2.95
N GLN A 145 -14.17 5.48 -4.24
CA GLN A 145 -15.51 5.66 -4.78
C GLN A 145 -15.74 4.71 -5.95
N TYR A 146 -16.97 4.22 -6.05
CA TYR A 146 -17.38 3.26 -7.07
C TYR A 146 -18.72 3.68 -7.67
N LEU A 147 -18.76 3.74 -9.01
CA LEU A 147 -19.94 4.08 -9.78
C LEU A 147 -20.25 2.98 -10.80
N THR A 148 -21.43 2.42 -10.72
CA THR A 148 -21.95 1.53 -11.77
C THR A 148 -22.32 2.37 -12.99
N VAL A 149 -21.57 2.22 -14.09
CA VAL A 149 -21.78 2.95 -15.36
C VAL A 149 -22.48 2.11 -16.41
N GLY A 150 -22.89 0.90 -16.06
CA GLY A 150 -23.61 -0.03 -16.92
C GLY A 150 -23.66 -1.43 -16.35
N LYS A 151 -24.33 -2.35 -17.04
CA LYS A 151 -24.42 -3.75 -16.59
C LYS A 151 -23.03 -4.36 -16.51
N ARG A 152 -22.58 -4.73 -15.29
CA ARG A 152 -21.25 -5.27 -14.98
C ARG A 152 -20.09 -4.34 -15.39
N LYS A 153 -20.33 -3.00 -15.38
CA LYS A 153 -19.34 -1.97 -15.66
C LYS A 153 -19.21 -1.00 -14.50
N VAL A 154 -17.99 -0.74 -14.08
CA VAL A 154 -17.69 0.11 -12.93
C VAL A 154 -16.62 1.12 -13.30
N LEU A 155 -16.84 2.38 -12.95
CA LEU A 155 -15.79 3.39 -12.83
C LEU A 155 -15.46 3.53 -11.35
N ALA A 156 -14.21 3.30 -11.01
CA ALA A 156 -13.72 3.39 -9.64
C ALA A 156 -12.53 4.33 -9.56
N TRP A 157 -12.40 5.06 -8.44
CA TRP A 157 -11.19 5.82 -8.13
C TRP A 157 -10.84 5.74 -6.66
N SER A 158 -9.57 5.89 -6.37
CA SER A 158 -9.01 5.86 -5.03
C SER A 158 -8.04 7.02 -4.84
N THR A 159 -8.09 7.63 -3.67
CA THR A 159 -7.11 8.61 -3.22
C THR A 159 -6.59 8.16 -1.86
N GLN A 160 -5.28 8.06 -1.72
CA GLN A 160 -4.64 7.69 -0.46
C GLN A 160 -3.62 8.75 -0.07
N SER A 161 -3.52 9.01 1.23
CA SER A 161 -2.49 9.85 1.83
C SER A 161 -1.93 9.15 3.04
N LYS A 162 -0.63 8.92 3.08
CA LYS A 162 0.07 8.27 4.20
C LYS A 162 1.24 9.15 4.59
N ASN A 163 1.28 9.53 5.86
CA ASN A 163 2.27 10.48 6.37
C ASN A 163 2.82 10.00 7.70
N VAL A 164 4.13 10.13 7.87
CA VAL A 164 4.82 9.89 9.13
C VAL A 164 5.55 11.18 9.53
N LEU A 165 5.20 11.72 10.69
CA LEU A 165 5.61 13.04 11.15
C LEU A 165 6.45 12.90 12.42
N GLY A 166 7.62 13.50 12.46
CA GLY A 166 8.52 13.48 13.61
C GLY A 166 9.98 13.63 13.19
N ASN A 167 10.87 13.77 14.17
CA ASN A 167 12.29 13.99 13.93
C ASN A 167 13.10 12.69 13.89
N GLN A 168 12.70 11.70 14.70
CA GLN A 168 13.39 10.40 14.79
C GLN A 168 12.42 9.29 14.41
N ILE A 169 12.23 9.10 13.10
CA ILE A 169 11.31 8.10 12.56
C ILE A 169 12.11 6.84 12.23
N PRO A 170 11.74 5.67 12.79
CA PRO A 170 12.38 4.41 12.43
C PRO A 170 12.23 4.12 10.94
N LEU A 171 13.29 3.61 10.31
CA LEU A 171 13.36 3.37 8.88
C LEU A 171 12.23 2.49 8.33
N ASN A 172 11.82 1.49 9.10
CA ASN A 172 10.71 0.58 8.78
C ASN A 172 9.32 1.23 8.83
N LYS A 173 9.21 2.42 9.45
CA LYS A 173 7.97 3.20 9.54
C LYS A 173 7.77 4.19 8.40
N TYR A 174 8.78 4.45 7.58
CA TYR A 174 8.62 5.24 6.35
C TYR A 174 7.58 4.63 5.42
N VAL A 175 6.89 5.48 4.68
CA VAL A 175 5.85 5.06 3.74
C VAL A 175 6.49 4.39 2.53
N LEU A 176 6.02 3.19 2.21
CA LEU A 176 6.44 2.42 1.03
C LEU A 176 5.39 2.55 -0.06
N THR A 177 5.84 2.54 -1.32
CA THR A 177 4.99 2.47 -2.50
C THR A 177 5.32 1.25 -3.35
N GLY A 178 4.48 0.93 -4.33
CA GLY A 178 4.72 -0.14 -5.29
C GLY A 178 4.14 -1.48 -4.88
N THR A 179 2.94 -1.49 -4.32
CA THR A 179 2.20 -2.73 -4.05
C THR A 179 1.23 -3.06 -5.20
N PRO A 180 0.71 -4.30 -5.29
CA PRO A 180 -0.35 -4.63 -6.24
C PRO A 180 -1.67 -3.87 -6.02
N PHE A 181 -1.80 -3.15 -4.90
CA PHE A 181 -3.01 -2.44 -4.47
C PHE A 181 -2.87 -0.92 -4.52
N ASP A 182 -1.68 -0.41 -4.86
CA ASP A 182 -1.40 1.01 -5.00
C ASP A 182 -0.69 1.32 -6.34
N LEU A 183 0.54 1.79 -6.35
CA LEU A 183 1.30 2.15 -7.55
C LEU A 183 1.82 0.91 -8.30
N ARG A 184 0.94 0.20 -9.00
CA ARG A 184 1.32 -0.94 -9.86
C ARG A 184 2.29 -0.50 -10.96
N GLY A 185 3.33 -1.29 -11.21
CA GLY A 185 4.44 -0.98 -12.12
C GLY A 185 5.72 -0.57 -11.39
N TYR A 186 5.64 -0.28 -10.09
CA TYR A 186 6.79 -0.08 -9.21
C TYR A 186 7.01 -1.31 -8.34
N TYR A 187 8.26 -1.65 -8.03
CA TYR A 187 8.57 -2.69 -7.05
C TYR A 187 8.20 -2.22 -5.65
N MET A 188 7.76 -3.14 -4.81
CA MET A 188 7.42 -2.82 -3.42
C MET A 188 8.62 -2.24 -2.69
N GLY A 189 8.44 -1.02 -2.14
CA GLY A 189 9.51 -0.29 -1.45
C GLY A 189 10.59 0.27 -2.37
N GLN A 190 10.39 0.28 -3.69
CA GLN A 190 11.29 0.96 -4.63
C GLN A 190 11.43 2.44 -4.28
N TYR A 191 10.32 3.07 -3.92
CA TYR A 191 10.29 4.42 -3.38
C TYR A 191 9.80 4.39 -1.93
N ARG A 192 10.50 5.13 -1.08
CA ARG A 192 10.22 5.21 0.35
C ARG A 192 10.51 6.62 0.83
N ASP A 193 9.54 7.22 1.53
CA ASP A 193 9.69 8.54 2.12
C ASP A 193 8.76 8.72 3.34
N LYS A 194 8.79 9.90 3.99
CA LYS A 194 7.93 10.20 5.14
C LYS A 194 6.48 10.43 4.73
N SER A 195 6.25 10.89 3.49
CA SER A 195 4.91 11.19 2.98
C SER A 195 4.69 10.60 1.59
N SER A 196 3.48 10.09 1.35
CA SER A 196 3.03 9.60 0.05
C SER A 196 1.55 9.92 -0.15
N HIS A 197 1.24 10.51 -1.28
CA HIS A 197 -0.12 10.75 -1.74
C HIS A 197 -0.30 10.06 -3.07
N LEU A 198 -1.45 9.46 -3.29
CA LEU A 198 -1.70 8.71 -4.50
C LEU A 198 -3.14 8.90 -4.97
N VAL A 199 -3.31 9.03 -6.28
CA VAL A 199 -4.61 9.04 -6.94
C VAL A 199 -4.60 7.98 -8.04
N MET A 200 -5.62 7.15 -8.08
CA MET A 200 -5.81 6.12 -9.09
C MET A 200 -7.25 6.10 -9.60
N ALA A 201 -7.42 5.76 -10.87
CA ALA A 201 -8.72 5.53 -11.47
C ALA A 201 -8.70 4.24 -12.31
N GLU A 202 -9.81 3.51 -12.28
CA GLU A 202 -9.99 2.27 -13.02
C GLU A 202 -11.36 2.21 -13.70
N TYR A 203 -11.36 1.76 -14.94
CA TYR A 203 -12.56 1.28 -15.60
C TYR A 203 -12.53 -0.24 -15.64
N ARG A 204 -13.52 -0.87 -15.03
CA ARG A 204 -13.68 -2.34 -14.92
C ARG A 204 -14.89 -2.78 -15.71
N GLN A 205 -14.74 -3.80 -16.53
CA GLN A 205 -15.84 -4.40 -17.28
C GLN A 205 -15.77 -5.93 -17.26
N MET A 206 -16.81 -6.57 -16.78
CA MET A 206 -17.04 -7.99 -16.98
C MET A 206 -17.93 -8.21 -18.19
N PHE A 207 -17.61 -9.18 -19.02
CA PHE A 207 -18.44 -9.48 -20.20
C PHE A 207 -19.82 -9.99 -19.79
N ASN A 208 -20.82 -9.54 -20.52
CA ASN A 208 -22.20 -9.92 -20.28
C ASN A 208 -22.73 -10.65 -21.50
N THR A 209 -22.79 -11.96 -21.42
CA THR A 209 -23.26 -12.84 -22.49
C THR A 209 -24.56 -13.55 -22.06
N ASP A 210 -25.33 -14.04 -23.02
CA ASP A 210 -26.60 -14.74 -22.78
C ASP A 210 -26.45 -16.15 -22.19
N LYS A 211 -25.22 -16.65 -22.06
CA LYS A 211 -24.88 -17.98 -21.52
C LYS A 211 -25.55 -19.17 -22.26
N SER A 212 -25.99 -18.95 -23.50
CA SER A 212 -26.73 -19.95 -24.29
C SER A 212 -25.91 -21.18 -24.64
N ASN A 213 -24.58 -21.04 -24.73
CA ASN A 213 -23.66 -22.15 -24.98
C ASN A 213 -22.44 -22.09 -24.03
N TRP A 214 -21.61 -23.14 -24.06
CA TRP A 214 -20.48 -23.23 -23.13
C TRP A 214 -19.45 -22.11 -23.34
N ILE A 215 -19.19 -21.67 -24.58
CA ILE A 215 -18.24 -20.57 -24.88
C ILE A 215 -18.75 -19.28 -24.27
N LYS A 216 -20.00 -18.91 -24.49
CA LYS A 216 -20.61 -17.70 -23.92
C LYS A 216 -20.66 -17.76 -22.39
N ARG A 217 -20.82 -18.95 -21.82
CA ARG A 217 -20.74 -19.15 -20.37
C ARG A 217 -19.33 -18.86 -19.85
N VAL A 218 -18.28 -19.39 -20.49
CA VAL A 218 -16.89 -19.09 -20.15
C VAL A 218 -16.61 -17.59 -20.29
N VAL A 219 -16.98 -17.00 -21.42
CA VAL A 219 -16.77 -15.55 -21.67
C VAL A 219 -17.48 -14.69 -20.62
N SER A 220 -18.63 -15.11 -20.12
CA SER A 220 -19.34 -14.36 -19.05
C SER A 220 -18.60 -14.27 -17.72
N HIS A 221 -17.60 -15.13 -17.48
CA HIS A 221 -16.72 -15.10 -16.33
C HIS A 221 -15.45 -14.26 -16.57
N LEU A 222 -15.26 -13.78 -17.79
CA LEU A 222 -14.11 -12.96 -18.14
C LEU A 222 -14.44 -11.47 -18.11
N GLY A 223 -13.42 -10.67 -17.92
CA GLY A 223 -13.53 -9.22 -17.96
C GLY A 223 -12.17 -8.59 -18.10
N TYR A 224 -12.15 -7.28 -18.22
CA TYR A 224 -10.92 -6.51 -18.28
C TYR A 224 -10.99 -5.25 -17.42
N VAL A 225 -9.83 -4.72 -17.11
CA VAL A 225 -9.67 -3.42 -16.47
C VAL A 225 -8.64 -2.60 -17.26
N VAL A 226 -8.88 -1.29 -17.31
CA VAL A 226 -7.89 -0.29 -17.71
C VAL A 226 -7.75 0.69 -16.56
N TRP A 227 -6.54 1.03 -16.20
CA TRP A 227 -6.29 1.88 -15.04
C TRP A 227 -5.10 2.80 -15.26
N GLY A 228 -5.10 3.90 -14.53
CA GLY A 228 -3.99 4.83 -14.45
C GLY A 228 -3.97 5.54 -13.10
N GLY A 229 -2.80 6.01 -12.73
CA GLY A 229 -2.60 6.70 -11.47
C GLY A 229 -1.33 7.51 -11.41
N VAL A 230 -1.24 8.28 -10.35
CA VAL A 230 -0.05 9.08 -10.02
C VAL A 230 0.16 9.07 -8.52
N GLY A 231 1.40 8.82 -8.11
CA GLY A 231 1.85 8.98 -6.74
C GLY A 231 2.70 10.23 -6.59
N PHE A 232 2.66 10.82 -5.42
CA PHE A 232 3.47 11.98 -5.02
C PHE A 232 4.17 11.61 -3.73
N MET A 233 5.46 11.88 -3.63
CA MET A 233 6.26 11.55 -2.44
C MET A 233 7.12 12.73 -2.02
N GLY A 234 7.40 12.81 -0.73
CA GLY A 234 8.27 13.84 -0.18
C GLY A 234 8.57 13.66 1.31
N PRO A 235 9.48 14.51 1.84
CA PRO A 235 9.92 14.46 3.22
C PRO A 235 8.85 14.89 4.23
N ASP A 236 7.81 15.55 3.77
CA ASP A 236 6.64 15.94 4.56
C ASP A 236 5.38 16.03 3.68
N PRO A 237 4.17 16.22 4.26
CA PRO A 237 2.92 16.19 3.50
C PRO A 237 2.76 17.28 2.42
N VAL A 238 3.55 18.33 2.45
CA VAL A 238 3.41 19.51 1.57
C VAL A 238 4.54 19.57 0.54
N ASN A 239 5.76 19.20 0.95
CA ASN A 239 6.93 19.22 0.08
C ASN A 239 6.98 17.95 -0.78
N ILE A 240 6.55 18.07 -2.03
CA ILE A 240 6.56 16.96 -2.99
C ILE A 240 7.86 17.03 -3.80
N GLU A 241 8.68 16.00 -3.69
CA GLU A 241 9.94 15.86 -4.42
C GLU A 241 9.83 14.89 -5.61
N GLY A 242 8.91 13.94 -5.53
CA GLY A 242 8.77 12.91 -6.54
C GLY A 242 7.35 12.74 -7.07
N VAL A 243 7.25 12.55 -8.39
CA VAL A 243 6.00 12.24 -9.08
C VAL A 243 6.14 10.88 -9.76
N LEU A 244 5.24 9.96 -9.45
CA LEU A 244 5.30 8.55 -9.83
C LEU A 244 4.09 8.15 -10.69
N PRO A 245 4.06 8.51 -11.97
CA PRO A 245 2.96 8.14 -12.86
C PRO A 245 3.03 6.66 -13.26
N ASN A 246 1.86 6.03 -13.33
CA ASN A 246 1.71 4.65 -13.77
C ASN A 246 0.40 4.41 -14.51
N ALA A 247 0.37 3.38 -15.35
CA ALA A 247 -0.83 2.92 -16.00
C ALA A 247 -0.73 1.43 -16.33
N GLY A 248 -1.85 0.82 -16.67
CA GLY A 248 -1.86 -0.58 -17.06
C GLY A 248 -3.23 -1.11 -17.46
N VAL A 249 -3.21 -2.38 -17.78
CA VAL A 249 -4.37 -3.16 -18.16
C VAL A 249 -4.40 -4.46 -17.39
N GLY A 250 -5.57 -5.07 -17.25
CA GLY A 250 -5.67 -6.36 -16.58
C GLY A 250 -6.82 -7.20 -17.06
N LEU A 251 -6.66 -8.51 -16.93
CA LEU A 251 -7.70 -9.50 -17.14
C LEU A 251 -8.38 -9.79 -15.79
N ARG A 252 -9.67 -10.06 -15.87
CA ARG A 252 -10.48 -10.51 -14.73
C ARG A 252 -11.09 -11.87 -15.06
N ILE A 253 -11.01 -12.79 -14.10
CA ILE A 253 -11.60 -14.12 -14.19
C ILE A 253 -12.48 -14.30 -12.94
N GLU A 254 -13.79 -14.25 -13.11
CA GLU A 254 -14.76 -14.42 -12.02
C GLU A 254 -14.83 -15.90 -11.64
N VAL A 255 -14.30 -16.24 -10.48
CA VAL A 255 -14.30 -17.62 -9.93
C VAL A 255 -15.53 -17.89 -9.05
N GLN A 256 -16.05 -16.84 -8.43
CA GLN A 256 -17.32 -16.85 -7.70
C GLN A 256 -18.02 -15.50 -7.95
N PRO A 257 -19.34 -15.39 -7.74
CA PRO A 257 -20.02 -14.11 -7.90
C PRO A 257 -19.32 -12.98 -7.15
N ARG A 258 -18.84 -11.97 -7.89
CA ARG A 258 -18.13 -10.80 -7.35
C ARG A 258 -16.77 -11.11 -6.70
N MET A 259 -16.17 -12.25 -7.00
CA MET A 259 -14.81 -12.60 -6.61
C MET A 259 -14.00 -12.93 -7.86
N ASN A 260 -13.04 -12.08 -8.19
CA ASN A 260 -12.21 -12.18 -9.37
C ASN A 260 -10.78 -12.62 -9.04
N VAL A 261 -10.22 -13.51 -9.84
CA VAL A 261 -8.78 -13.59 -10.03
C VAL A 261 -8.38 -12.46 -10.96
N ARG A 262 -7.38 -11.72 -10.58
CA ARG A 262 -6.88 -10.52 -11.24
C ARG A 262 -5.48 -10.78 -11.80
N LEU A 263 -5.31 -10.53 -13.09
CA LEU A 263 -4.02 -10.57 -13.79
C LEU A 263 -3.76 -9.15 -14.31
N ASP A 264 -2.85 -8.42 -13.69
CA ASP A 264 -2.56 -7.02 -14.05
C ASP A 264 -1.17 -6.89 -14.67
N PHE A 265 -1.08 -6.13 -15.74
CA PHE A 265 0.17 -5.68 -16.35
C PHE A 265 0.29 -4.17 -16.15
N GLY A 266 1.25 -3.74 -15.34
CA GLY A 266 1.48 -2.36 -14.98
C GLY A 266 2.81 -1.82 -15.49
N ARG A 267 2.81 -0.58 -15.98
CA ARG A 267 3.99 0.17 -16.39
C ARG A 267 4.17 1.40 -15.53
N ASN A 268 5.38 1.61 -15.02
CA ASN A 268 5.79 2.89 -14.48
C ASN A 268 6.50 3.72 -15.56
N PHE A 269 6.27 5.04 -15.54
CA PHE A 269 6.81 5.94 -16.56
C PHE A 269 8.12 6.62 -16.12
N VAL A 270 8.51 6.54 -14.85
CA VAL A 270 9.78 7.09 -14.36
C VAL A 270 10.94 6.20 -14.81
N ASN A 271 10.92 4.94 -14.43
CA ASN A 271 11.98 3.99 -14.74
C ASN A 271 11.68 3.14 -15.99
N LYS A 272 10.52 3.34 -16.63
CA LYS A 272 10.04 2.61 -17.82
C LYS A 272 9.98 1.09 -17.60
N GLN A 273 9.74 0.65 -16.36
CA GLN A 273 9.64 -0.76 -15.98
C GLN A 273 8.22 -1.28 -16.16
N ASN A 274 8.13 -2.59 -16.40
CA ASN A 274 6.86 -3.30 -16.51
C ASN A 274 6.82 -4.39 -15.46
N LEU A 275 5.68 -4.52 -14.76
CA LEU A 275 5.46 -5.56 -13.76
C LEU A 275 4.14 -6.28 -14.02
N PHE A 276 4.13 -7.55 -13.72
CA PHE A 276 2.97 -8.42 -13.81
C PHE A 276 2.55 -8.86 -12.41
N TYR A 277 1.24 -8.84 -12.15
CA TYR A 277 0.67 -9.19 -10.85
C TYR A 277 -0.44 -10.21 -11.01
N ILE A 278 -0.47 -11.19 -10.09
CA ILE A 278 -1.56 -12.15 -9.93
C ILE A 278 -2.10 -11.99 -8.51
N ASN A 279 -3.37 -11.65 -8.39
CA ASN A 279 -4.03 -11.47 -7.10
C ASN A 279 -5.49 -11.90 -7.16
N MET A 280 -6.10 -12.02 -5.99
CA MET A 280 -7.55 -12.14 -5.86
C MET A 280 -8.15 -10.80 -5.45
N THR A 281 -9.42 -10.59 -5.75
CA THR A 281 -10.18 -9.34 -5.52
C THR A 281 -9.72 -8.16 -6.40
N GLU A 282 -10.35 -7.01 -6.26
CA GLU A 282 -9.94 -5.81 -6.99
C GLU A 282 -8.82 -5.05 -6.25
N ALA A 283 -8.18 -4.09 -6.92
CA ALA A 283 -7.02 -3.38 -6.36
C ALA A 283 -7.43 -2.48 -5.18
N PHE A 284 -8.63 -1.91 -5.26
CA PHE A 284 -9.21 -1.08 -4.19
C PHE A 284 -10.74 -1.14 -4.24
#